data_a71b1e1eba8c79c950cffcc64bfd1f0a
#
_entry.id   a71b1e1eba8c79c950cffcc64bfd1f0a
#
_cell.length_a   1.000
_cell.length_b   1.000
_cell.length_c   1.000
_cell.angle_alpha   90.00
_cell.angle_beta   90.00
_cell.angle_gamma   90.00
#
_symmetry.space_group_name_H-M   'P 1'
#
loop_
_entity.id
_entity.type
_entity.pdbx_description
1 polymer ?
#
loop_
_entity_poly.entity_id
_entity_poly.type
_entity_poly.pdbx_seq_one_letter_code
_entity_poly.pdbx_strand_id
1 'polypeptide(L)'
;MLTYSFAGTGSDSLYEHLYKCIRNDILCGNLSMGEKLPSKRNFAKNLGISTITVENAYAQLIAEGYIYSIPKKGYFVSDIHTILPVEQMHPFEEDNDSSSSIDNPSMIQKADMEESLHFAVDFTSNQTDSEYFPFSIWSRLIRELLSDSQQKLMINPPCGGILELREAIARHLKDFHGLHVSPEQIIIGAGTEYLYGILIQLLGFDKKYAIEDPGYHKIAKIYNSHNVDCDYIAMDDSGIRISELEEKNIDVIHISPSHQFPTGITMPIGRRYELLGWASKAPSRYIIEDDYDSEFRLTGQPIPTLQSIDVLEKVIYINTFTKTLASTVRI
;
A
#
# COMPACT_ATOMS: atom_id res chain seq x y z
N MET A 1 31.04 -17.56 0.28
CA MET A 1 31.33 -16.30 -0.44
C MET A 1 30.21 -16.11 -1.44
N LEU A 2 29.42 -15.03 -1.31
CA LEU A 2 28.28 -14.78 -2.18
C LEU A 2 28.77 -14.44 -3.59
N THR A 3 28.30 -15.21 -4.57
CA THR A 3 28.62 -15.01 -6.00
C THR A 3 27.36 -15.11 -6.81
N TYR A 4 27.10 -14.12 -7.67
CA TYR A 4 25.95 -14.09 -8.56
C TYR A 4 26.41 -13.98 -10.00
N SER A 5 25.71 -14.66 -10.91
CA SER A 5 25.98 -14.60 -12.35
C SER A 5 25.10 -13.52 -12.97
N PHE A 6 25.70 -12.66 -13.77
CA PHE A 6 25.00 -11.64 -14.55
C PHE A 6 24.77 -12.06 -16.01
N ALA A 7 25.09 -13.33 -16.36
CA ALA A 7 24.80 -13.88 -17.67
C ALA A 7 23.30 -14.20 -17.75
N GLY A 8 22.54 -13.41 -18.48
CA GLY A 8 21.10 -13.63 -18.67
C GLY A 8 20.19 -12.67 -17.88
N THR A 9 20.66 -11.46 -17.57
CA THR A 9 19.91 -10.43 -16.85
C THR A 9 18.63 -9.94 -17.57
N GLY A 10 18.38 -10.35 -18.81
CA GLY A 10 17.21 -9.91 -19.58
C GLY A 10 17.16 -8.38 -19.75
N SER A 11 16.04 -7.76 -19.43
CA SER A 11 15.84 -6.30 -19.44
C SER A 11 16.22 -5.61 -18.13
N ASP A 12 16.57 -6.36 -17.08
CA ASP A 12 16.86 -5.80 -15.76
C ASP A 12 18.21 -5.06 -15.75
N SER A 13 18.27 -3.96 -15.02
CA SER A 13 19.55 -3.30 -14.73
C SER A 13 20.39 -4.16 -13.77
N LEU A 14 21.71 -3.99 -13.79
CA LEU A 14 22.61 -4.79 -12.95
C LEU A 14 22.30 -4.70 -11.44
N TYR A 15 21.83 -3.53 -10.97
CA TYR A 15 21.48 -3.39 -9.55
C TYR A 15 20.16 -4.09 -9.21
N GLU A 16 19.17 -4.06 -10.13
CA GLU A 16 17.89 -4.77 -9.94
C GLU A 16 18.10 -6.27 -9.89
N HIS A 17 18.93 -6.79 -10.80
CA HIS A 17 19.28 -8.20 -10.81
C HIS A 17 19.97 -8.60 -9.49
N LEU A 18 20.96 -7.83 -9.05
CA LEU A 18 21.64 -8.07 -7.77
C LEU A 18 20.68 -8.01 -6.57
N TYR A 19 19.81 -7.00 -6.55
CA TYR A 19 18.76 -6.86 -5.54
C TYR A 19 17.86 -8.11 -5.48
N LYS A 20 17.34 -8.55 -6.64
CA LYS A 20 16.47 -9.74 -6.74
C LYS A 20 17.18 -11.00 -6.26
N CYS A 21 18.45 -11.19 -6.61
CA CYS A 21 19.24 -12.33 -6.16
C CYS A 21 19.39 -12.36 -4.64
N ILE A 22 19.81 -11.26 -4.02
CA ILE A 22 20.01 -11.19 -2.56
C ILE A 22 18.67 -11.37 -1.85
N ARG A 23 17.60 -10.71 -2.32
CA ARG A 23 16.25 -10.86 -1.77
C ARG A 23 15.79 -12.32 -1.77
N ASN A 24 15.96 -13.01 -2.90
CA ASN A 24 15.58 -14.41 -3.04
C ASN A 24 16.42 -15.30 -2.10
N ASP A 25 17.71 -15.06 -1.95
CA ASP A 25 18.54 -15.82 -1.02
C ASP A 25 18.11 -15.64 0.44
N ILE A 26 17.66 -14.43 0.80
CA ILE A 26 17.10 -14.18 2.14
C ILE A 26 15.76 -14.92 2.31
N LEU A 27 14.85 -14.83 1.33
CA LEU A 27 13.54 -15.48 1.37
C LEU A 27 13.62 -17.01 1.35
N CYS A 28 14.59 -17.57 0.61
CA CYS A 28 14.82 -19.00 0.57
C CYS A 28 15.64 -19.54 1.77
N GLY A 29 16.08 -18.66 2.68
CA GLY A 29 16.90 -19.06 3.83
C GLY A 29 18.36 -19.37 3.54
N ASN A 30 18.84 -19.09 2.30
CA ASN A 30 20.25 -19.22 1.93
C ASN A 30 21.13 -18.19 2.65
N LEU A 31 20.56 -17.06 3.02
CA LEU A 31 21.13 -16.05 3.89
C LEU A 31 20.35 -16.01 5.19
N SER A 32 21.03 -16.33 6.29
CA SER A 32 20.40 -16.45 7.60
C SER A 32 20.19 -15.10 8.28
N MET A 33 19.18 -14.99 9.14
CA MET A 33 18.97 -13.83 10.00
C MET A 33 20.25 -13.46 10.75
N GLY A 34 20.56 -12.15 10.76
CA GLY A 34 21.77 -11.61 11.40
C GLY A 34 23.07 -11.90 10.64
N GLU A 35 23.02 -12.60 9.51
CA GLU A 35 24.18 -12.85 8.68
C GLU A 35 24.76 -11.56 8.11
N LYS A 36 26.07 -11.42 8.18
CA LYS A 36 26.77 -10.25 7.71
C LYS A 36 27.02 -10.30 6.21
N LEU A 37 26.49 -9.33 5.49
CA LEU A 37 26.77 -9.16 4.06
C LEU A 37 28.15 -8.52 3.81
N PRO A 38 28.75 -8.78 2.64
CA PRO A 38 30.01 -8.14 2.24
C PRO A 38 29.90 -6.61 2.20
N SER A 39 30.99 -5.90 2.47
CA SER A 39 31.01 -4.46 2.27
C SER A 39 30.81 -4.11 0.80
N LYS A 40 30.18 -2.96 0.52
CA LYS A 40 29.88 -2.50 -0.86
C LYS A 40 31.10 -2.61 -1.79
N ARG A 41 32.29 -2.19 -1.33
CA ARG A 41 33.52 -2.24 -2.10
C ARG A 41 34.00 -3.66 -2.35
N ASN A 42 33.98 -4.52 -1.33
CA ASN A 42 34.41 -5.91 -1.47
C ASN A 42 33.46 -6.70 -2.36
N PHE A 43 32.16 -6.45 -2.23
CA PHE A 43 31.16 -7.15 -3.02
C PHE A 43 31.24 -6.74 -4.50
N ALA A 44 31.36 -5.45 -4.78
CA ALA A 44 31.57 -4.93 -6.13
C ALA A 44 32.82 -5.55 -6.80
N LYS A 45 33.94 -5.63 -6.05
CA LYS A 45 35.18 -6.25 -6.53
C LYS A 45 34.99 -7.74 -6.82
N ASN A 46 34.29 -8.47 -5.95
CA ASN A 46 34.05 -9.91 -6.10
C ASN A 46 33.15 -10.23 -7.31
N LEU A 47 32.15 -9.39 -7.56
CA LEU A 47 31.19 -9.59 -8.64
C LEU A 47 31.63 -8.95 -9.98
N GLY A 48 32.72 -8.16 -10.00
CA GLY A 48 33.19 -7.46 -11.19
C GLY A 48 32.25 -6.33 -11.64
N ILE A 49 31.51 -5.72 -10.74
CA ILE A 49 30.54 -4.64 -11.02
C ILE A 49 30.92 -3.34 -10.30
N SER A 50 30.22 -2.24 -10.62
CA SER A 50 30.47 -0.96 -10.00
C SER A 50 30.04 -0.94 -8.51
N THR A 51 30.74 -0.16 -7.67
CA THR A 51 30.35 0.05 -6.27
C THR A 51 28.97 0.72 -6.16
N ILE A 52 28.62 1.59 -7.12
CA ILE A 52 27.32 2.26 -7.19
C ILE A 52 26.20 1.23 -7.42
N THR A 53 26.42 0.23 -8.26
CA THR A 53 25.46 -0.87 -8.48
C THR A 53 25.12 -1.60 -7.18
N VAL A 54 26.15 -1.95 -6.40
CA VAL A 54 25.96 -2.61 -5.09
C VAL A 54 25.31 -1.65 -4.09
N GLU A 55 25.67 -0.38 -4.13
CA GLU A 55 25.09 0.64 -3.26
C GLU A 55 23.59 0.81 -3.48
N ASN A 56 23.16 0.89 -4.73
CA ASN A 56 21.75 0.99 -5.08
C ASN A 56 20.97 -0.28 -4.68
N ALA A 57 21.52 -1.46 -4.91
CA ALA A 57 20.90 -2.71 -4.48
C ALA A 57 20.75 -2.79 -2.94
N TYR A 58 21.79 -2.41 -2.20
CA TYR A 58 21.74 -2.38 -0.74
C TYR A 58 20.79 -1.30 -0.21
N ALA A 59 20.74 -0.12 -0.85
CA ALA A 59 19.81 0.94 -0.48
C ALA A 59 18.35 0.47 -0.62
N GLN A 60 18.05 -0.25 -1.71
CA GLN A 60 16.72 -0.84 -1.94
C GLN A 60 16.40 -1.90 -0.88
N LEU A 61 17.32 -2.83 -0.62
CA LEU A 61 17.13 -3.87 0.41
C LEU A 61 16.95 -3.28 1.83
N ILE A 62 17.61 -2.16 2.14
CA ILE A 62 17.44 -1.44 3.41
C ILE A 62 16.07 -0.77 3.44
N ALA A 63 15.67 -0.09 2.36
CA ALA A 63 14.38 0.59 2.28
C ALA A 63 13.20 -0.37 2.45
N GLU A 64 13.34 -1.61 1.97
CA GLU A 64 12.33 -2.67 2.09
C GLU A 64 12.45 -3.47 3.40
N GLY A 65 13.53 -3.26 4.18
CA GLY A 65 13.74 -3.93 5.47
C GLY A 65 14.27 -5.37 5.37
N TYR A 66 14.76 -5.81 4.22
CA TYR A 66 15.43 -7.11 4.09
C TYR A 66 16.80 -7.16 4.77
N ILE A 67 17.48 -6.02 4.79
CA ILE A 67 18.76 -5.86 5.48
C ILE A 67 18.77 -4.57 6.29
N TYR A 68 19.65 -4.50 7.28
CA TYR A 68 19.90 -3.27 8.06
C TYR A 68 21.37 -2.96 8.15
N SER A 69 21.69 -1.69 8.40
CA SER A 69 23.09 -1.25 8.52
C SER A 69 23.40 -0.87 9.97
N ILE A 70 24.57 -1.30 10.44
CA ILE A 70 25.12 -0.85 11.70
C ILE A 70 26.35 0.02 11.41
N PRO A 71 26.38 1.28 11.88
CA PRO A 71 27.54 2.17 11.68
C PRO A 71 28.86 1.50 12.07
N LYS A 72 29.86 1.56 11.19
CA LYS A 72 31.19 0.95 11.33
C LYS A 72 31.23 -0.58 11.39
N LYS A 73 30.11 -1.29 11.47
CA LYS A 73 30.04 -2.76 11.49
C LYS A 73 29.66 -3.39 10.16
N GLY A 74 28.80 -2.74 9.38
CA GLY A 74 28.39 -3.20 8.03
C GLY A 74 26.90 -3.45 7.89
N TYR A 75 26.56 -4.33 6.95
CA TYR A 75 25.19 -4.69 6.57
C TYR A 75 24.86 -6.09 7.06
N PHE A 76 23.65 -6.30 7.53
CA PHE A 76 23.17 -7.55 8.13
C PHE A 76 21.78 -7.89 7.64
N VAL A 77 21.46 -9.17 7.53
CA VAL A 77 20.14 -9.68 7.16
C VAL A 77 19.16 -9.45 8.31
N SER A 78 17.98 -8.89 8.01
CA SER A 78 16.91 -8.68 8.98
C SER A 78 16.26 -9.98 9.40
N ASP A 79 15.56 -9.95 10.54
CA ASP A 79 14.69 -11.04 10.99
C ASP A 79 13.39 -11.02 10.18
N ILE A 80 13.23 -11.98 9.28
CA ILE A 80 12.04 -12.12 8.45
C ILE A 80 11.37 -13.44 8.81
N HIS A 81 10.34 -13.36 9.64
CA HIS A 81 9.52 -14.53 9.95
C HIS A 81 8.69 -14.91 8.73
N THR A 82 9.15 -15.91 8.00
CA THR A 82 8.36 -16.49 6.90
C THR A 82 7.29 -17.38 7.51
N ILE A 83 6.05 -16.92 7.53
CA ILE A 83 4.92 -17.72 7.98
C ILE A 83 4.51 -18.63 6.83
N LEU A 84 4.81 -19.91 6.95
CA LEU A 84 4.22 -20.92 6.08
C LEU A 84 2.75 -21.11 6.47
N PRO A 85 1.82 -21.29 5.51
CA PRO A 85 0.42 -21.50 5.82
C PRO A 85 0.26 -22.83 6.57
N VAL A 86 -0.30 -22.78 7.76
CA VAL A 86 -0.72 -23.96 8.50
C VAL A 86 -2.15 -24.27 8.10
N GLU A 87 -2.32 -25.31 7.29
CA GLU A 87 -3.63 -25.92 7.06
C GLU A 87 -4.08 -26.60 8.37
N GLN A 88 -5.01 -25.99 9.09
CA GLN A 88 -5.94 -26.72 9.96
C GLN A 88 -7.20 -25.87 10.19
N MET A 89 -8.27 -26.27 9.52
CA MET A 89 -9.63 -25.80 9.79
C MET A 89 -10.25 -26.60 10.95
N HIS A 90 -10.81 -25.92 11.94
CA HIS A 90 -11.81 -26.46 12.84
C HIS A 90 -13.09 -25.63 12.78
N PRO A 91 -14.30 -26.25 12.90
CA PRO A 91 -15.57 -25.57 12.64
C PRO A 91 -16.05 -24.74 13.81
N PHE A 92 -16.76 -23.66 13.45
CA PHE A 92 -17.37 -22.71 14.37
C PHE A 92 -18.68 -23.25 14.98
N GLU A 93 -18.86 -22.98 16.27
CA GLU A 93 -20.15 -23.02 16.96
C GLU A 93 -20.71 -21.58 17.05
N GLU A 94 -22.02 -21.44 16.73
CA GLU A 94 -22.76 -20.19 16.83
C GLU A 94 -23.25 -20.00 18.28
N ASP A 95 -23.05 -18.80 18.82
CA ASP A 95 -23.82 -18.35 19.97
C ASP A 95 -24.46 -16.98 19.71
N ASN A 96 -25.79 -16.99 19.88
CA ASN A 96 -26.66 -15.84 19.89
C ASN A 96 -26.65 -15.15 21.26
N ASP A 97 -26.58 -13.87 21.36
CA ASP A 97 -27.67 -13.06 21.99
C ASP A 97 -27.24 -11.62 22.36
N SER A 98 -28.11 -10.76 22.10
CA SER A 98 -28.76 -9.71 22.89
C SER A 98 -28.56 -8.25 22.45
N SER A 99 -29.74 -7.71 22.28
CA SER A 99 -30.18 -6.35 22.01
C SER A 99 -29.76 -5.31 23.09
N SER A 100 -29.40 -4.11 22.65
CA SER A 100 -29.64 -2.90 23.46
C SER A 100 -29.83 -1.63 22.61
N SER A 101 -30.77 -0.89 23.07
CA SER A 101 -31.46 0.33 22.72
C SER A 101 -30.64 1.51 22.19
N ILE A 102 -31.23 2.16 21.21
CA ILE A 102 -30.80 3.41 20.58
C ILE A 102 -31.29 4.59 21.44
N ASP A 103 -30.36 5.36 21.96
CA ASP A 103 -30.62 6.72 22.43
C ASP A 103 -30.08 7.72 21.41
N ASN A 104 -30.97 8.57 20.94
CA ASN A 104 -30.77 9.58 19.93
C ASN A 104 -30.43 10.95 20.56
N PRO A 105 -29.33 11.61 20.32
CA PRO A 105 -29.23 13.03 20.53
C PRO A 105 -29.01 13.76 19.20
N SER A 106 -30.07 14.43 18.78
CA SER A 106 -30.03 15.50 17.80
C SER A 106 -29.14 16.66 18.27
N MET A 107 -27.97 16.81 17.71
CA MET A 107 -27.26 18.08 17.66
C MET A 107 -26.56 18.21 16.30
N ILE A 108 -27.22 18.96 15.41
CA ILE A 108 -26.54 19.62 14.31
C ILE A 108 -25.64 20.68 14.96
N GLN A 109 -24.40 20.34 15.22
CA GLN A 109 -23.38 21.35 15.49
C GLN A 109 -23.17 22.12 14.19
N LYS A 110 -23.43 23.43 14.26
CA LYS A 110 -23.06 24.39 13.21
C LYS A 110 -21.58 24.16 12.92
N ALA A 111 -21.29 23.87 11.64
CA ALA A 111 -19.91 23.95 11.16
C ALA A 111 -19.40 25.36 11.52
N ASP A 112 -18.41 25.41 12.40
CA ASP A 112 -17.67 26.63 12.66
C ASP A 112 -17.09 27.05 11.32
N MET A 113 -17.47 28.26 10.89
CA MET A 113 -16.78 28.97 9.82
C MET A 113 -15.38 29.22 10.35
N GLU A 114 -14.43 28.34 9.97
CA GLU A 114 -13.01 28.59 10.20
C GLU A 114 -12.69 29.96 9.60
N GLU A 115 -12.38 30.93 10.44
CA GLU A 115 -11.72 32.16 10.01
C GLU A 115 -10.48 31.72 9.20
N SER A 116 -10.43 32.11 7.95
CA SER A 116 -9.31 31.79 7.06
C SER A 116 -8.04 32.42 7.62
N LEU A 117 -7.30 31.68 8.42
CA LEU A 117 -5.96 32.04 8.82
C LEU A 117 -5.11 32.06 7.55
N HIS A 118 -4.68 33.26 7.14
CA HIS A 118 -3.78 33.41 6.00
C HIS A 118 -2.37 32.92 6.41
N PHE A 119 -2.12 31.67 6.11
CA PHE A 119 -0.78 31.08 6.25
C PHE A 119 0.11 31.54 5.08
N ALA A 120 1.40 31.76 5.32
CA ALA A 120 2.39 32.00 4.26
C ALA A 120 2.50 30.79 3.32
N VAL A 121 2.30 29.57 3.85
CA VAL A 121 2.22 28.30 3.12
C VAL A 121 1.18 27.44 3.80
N ASP A 122 0.22 26.92 3.05
CA ASP A 122 -0.80 26.02 3.53
C ASP A 122 -0.57 24.61 2.97
N PHE A 123 -0.14 23.68 3.82
CA PHE A 123 0.03 22.27 3.48
C PHE A 123 -1.25 21.43 3.63
N THR A 124 -2.35 22.01 4.10
CA THR A 124 -3.62 21.31 4.30
C THR A 124 -4.54 21.40 3.11
N SER A 125 -4.34 22.41 2.24
CA SER A 125 -5.25 22.76 1.15
C SER A 125 -5.34 21.71 0.05
N ASN A 126 -4.44 20.76 -0.05
CA ASN A 126 -4.40 19.72 -1.10
C ASN A 126 -4.66 20.28 -2.51
N GLN A 127 -4.18 21.49 -2.79
CA GLN A 127 -4.34 22.17 -4.06
C GLN A 127 -3.19 21.80 -5.00
N THR A 128 -3.51 21.63 -6.27
CA THR A 128 -2.53 21.47 -7.34
C THR A 128 -2.26 22.85 -7.96
N ASP A 129 -0.99 23.22 -8.05
CA ASP A 129 -0.61 24.46 -8.73
C ASP A 129 -0.94 24.34 -10.24
N SER A 130 -1.75 25.29 -10.72
CA SER A 130 -2.22 25.31 -12.09
C SER A 130 -1.09 25.47 -13.13
N GLU A 131 0.05 26.05 -12.74
CA GLU A 131 1.20 26.24 -13.64
C GLU A 131 1.85 24.89 -14.02
N TYR A 132 1.79 23.89 -13.14
CA TYR A 132 2.35 22.55 -13.40
C TYR A 132 1.37 21.59 -14.06
N PHE A 133 0.07 21.94 -14.15
CA PHE A 133 -0.90 21.04 -14.78
C PHE A 133 -0.87 21.19 -16.31
N PRO A 134 -0.71 20.11 -17.09
CA PRO A 134 -0.53 20.16 -18.53
C PRO A 134 -1.86 20.37 -19.29
N PHE A 135 -2.52 21.53 -19.11
CA PHE A 135 -3.82 21.85 -19.71
C PHE A 135 -3.89 21.68 -21.24
N SER A 136 -2.80 21.98 -21.94
CA SER A 136 -2.74 21.84 -23.41
C SER A 136 -2.88 20.38 -23.85
N ILE A 137 -2.23 19.45 -23.11
CA ILE A 137 -2.31 18.02 -23.38
C ILE A 137 -3.73 17.52 -23.06
N TRP A 138 -4.27 17.88 -21.90
CA TRP A 138 -5.62 17.50 -21.49
C TRP A 138 -6.68 18.01 -22.47
N SER A 139 -6.60 19.25 -22.90
CA SER A 139 -7.55 19.85 -23.87
C SER A 139 -7.50 19.13 -25.22
N ARG A 140 -6.33 18.67 -25.64
CA ARG A 140 -6.19 17.89 -26.87
C ARG A 140 -6.85 16.51 -26.71
N LEU A 141 -6.53 15.77 -25.64
CA LEU A 141 -7.09 14.44 -25.37
C LEU A 141 -8.60 14.47 -25.24
N ILE A 142 -9.16 15.47 -24.54
CA ILE A 142 -10.60 15.62 -24.41
C ILE A 142 -11.25 15.87 -25.78
N ARG A 143 -10.68 16.72 -26.65
CA ARG A 143 -11.19 16.94 -27.99
C ARG A 143 -11.16 15.69 -28.87
N GLU A 144 -10.07 14.92 -28.81
CA GLU A 144 -9.95 13.64 -29.51
C GLU A 144 -11.07 12.67 -29.05
N LEU A 145 -11.25 12.50 -27.74
CA LEU A 145 -12.30 11.65 -27.19
C LEU A 145 -13.72 12.10 -27.59
N LEU A 146 -13.99 13.40 -27.53
CA LEU A 146 -15.29 13.96 -27.94
C LEU A 146 -15.55 13.80 -29.42
N SER A 147 -14.53 13.78 -30.27
CA SER A 147 -14.67 13.60 -31.73
C SER A 147 -14.85 12.11 -32.10
N ASP A 148 -14.09 11.21 -31.48
CA ASP A 148 -13.95 9.86 -31.96
C ASP A 148 -14.85 8.85 -31.19
N SER A 149 -15.35 9.23 -30.01
CA SER A 149 -16.04 8.32 -29.10
C SER A 149 -17.39 8.81 -28.61
N GLN A 150 -18.06 9.69 -29.36
CA GLN A 150 -19.33 10.31 -28.95
C GLN A 150 -20.40 9.30 -28.49
N GLN A 151 -20.58 8.20 -29.24
CA GLN A 151 -21.57 7.19 -28.89
C GLN A 151 -21.22 6.46 -27.58
N LYS A 152 -19.93 6.14 -27.37
CA LYS A 152 -19.47 5.48 -26.15
C LYS A 152 -19.66 6.34 -24.91
N LEU A 153 -19.48 7.67 -25.05
CA LEU A 153 -19.65 8.61 -23.95
C LEU A 153 -21.09 8.77 -23.47
N MET A 154 -22.07 8.36 -24.29
CA MET A 154 -23.50 8.39 -23.95
C MET A 154 -24.03 7.08 -23.37
N ILE A 155 -23.17 6.09 -23.17
CA ILE A 155 -23.53 4.78 -22.58
C ILE A 155 -23.07 4.76 -21.12
N ASN A 156 -23.95 4.30 -20.24
CA ASN A 156 -23.56 4.09 -18.84
C ASN A 156 -22.43 3.06 -18.73
N PRO A 157 -21.34 3.38 -18.03
CA PRO A 157 -20.25 2.44 -17.85
C PRO A 157 -20.72 1.23 -16.99
N PRO A 158 -20.08 0.06 -17.12
CA PRO A 158 -20.24 -1.02 -16.17
C PRO A 158 -19.94 -0.59 -14.73
N CYS A 159 -20.51 -1.26 -13.72
CA CYS A 159 -20.32 -0.92 -12.30
C CYS A 159 -18.85 -0.85 -11.86
N GLY A 160 -17.98 -1.68 -12.43
CA GLY A 160 -16.54 -1.65 -12.16
C GLY A 160 -15.75 -0.59 -12.95
N GLY A 161 -16.40 0.22 -13.79
CA GLY A 161 -15.76 1.16 -14.70
C GLY A 161 -15.51 0.59 -16.11
N ILE A 162 -15.16 1.46 -17.06
CA ILE A 162 -14.92 1.07 -18.45
C ILE A 162 -13.71 0.15 -18.58
N LEU A 163 -13.81 -0.85 -19.46
CA LEU A 163 -12.78 -1.87 -19.64
C LEU A 163 -11.44 -1.28 -20.04
N GLU A 164 -11.43 -0.32 -20.97
CA GLU A 164 -10.23 0.31 -21.50
C GLU A 164 -9.41 1.00 -20.39
N LEU A 165 -10.07 1.62 -19.41
CA LEU A 165 -9.38 2.23 -18.26
C LEU A 165 -8.86 1.17 -17.30
N ARG A 166 -9.63 0.12 -17.01
CA ARG A 166 -9.19 -1.01 -16.16
C ARG A 166 -7.98 -1.73 -16.78
N GLU A 167 -7.96 -1.94 -18.09
CA GLU A 167 -6.81 -2.50 -18.81
C GLU A 167 -5.58 -1.57 -18.74
N ALA A 168 -5.79 -0.25 -18.86
CA ALA A 168 -4.70 0.72 -18.72
C ALA A 168 -4.12 0.72 -17.30
N ILE A 169 -4.98 0.65 -16.27
CA ILE A 169 -4.57 0.55 -14.87
C ILE A 169 -3.84 -0.78 -14.63
N ALA A 170 -4.34 -1.91 -15.13
CA ALA A 170 -3.67 -3.19 -14.98
C ALA A 170 -2.24 -3.18 -15.58
N ARG A 171 -2.07 -2.56 -16.75
CA ARG A 171 -0.74 -2.36 -17.35
C ARG A 171 0.15 -1.46 -16.49
N HIS A 172 -0.38 -0.34 -16.02
CA HIS A 172 0.36 0.59 -15.15
C HIS A 172 0.83 -0.11 -13.87
N LEU A 173 -0.05 -0.83 -13.18
CA LEU A 173 0.27 -1.58 -11.97
C LEU A 173 1.33 -2.65 -12.22
N LYS A 174 1.28 -3.35 -13.37
CA LYS A 174 2.30 -4.31 -13.76
C LYS A 174 3.65 -3.64 -14.01
N ASP A 175 3.66 -2.56 -14.79
CA ASP A 175 4.90 -1.91 -15.23
C ASP A 175 5.57 -1.13 -14.08
N PHE A 176 4.76 -0.54 -13.18
CA PHE A 176 5.25 0.32 -12.10
C PHE A 176 5.48 -0.44 -10.78
N HIS A 177 4.54 -1.31 -10.39
CA HIS A 177 4.57 -2.04 -9.11
C HIS A 177 4.90 -3.52 -9.24
N GLY A 178 4.96 -4.06 -10.47
CA GLY A 178 5.07 -5.50 -10.70
C GLY A 178 3.82 -6.29 -10.28
N LEU A 179 2.67 -5.61 -10.09
CA LEU A 179 1.41 -6.22 -9.75
C LEU A 179 0.76 -6.85 -10.98
N HIS A 180 0.52 -8.16 -10.93
CA HIS A 180 -0.16 -8.90 -11.97
C HIS A 180 -1.63 -9.08 -11.63
N VAL A 181 -2.47 -8.14 -12.07
CA VAL A 181 -3.92 -8.16 -11.84
C VAL A 181 -4.68 -8.22 -13.16
N SER A 182 -5.81 -8.93 -13.15
CA SER A 182 -6.75 -8.94 -14.26
C SER A 182 -7.62 -7.66 -14.23
N PRO A 183 -8.01 -7.09 -15.37
CA PRO A 183 -8.95 -5.98 -15.42
C PRO A 183 -10.26 -6.23 -14.67
N GLU A 184 -10.69 -7.50 -14.55
CA GLU A 184 -11.88 -7.89 -13.79
C GLU A 184 -11.74 -7.75 -12.28
N GLN A 185 -10.50 -7.71 -11.77
CA GLN A 185 -10.20 -7.47 -10.35
C GLN A 185 -10.11 -5.98 -10.00
N ILE A 186 -10.25 -5.10 -10.99
CA ILE A 186 -10.14 -3.64 -10.81
C ILE A 186 -11.53 -3.01 -10.78
N ILE A 187 -11.78 -2.24 -9.73
CA ILE A 187 -12.98 -1.41 -9.59
C ILE A 187 -12.57 0.05 -9.55
N ILE A 188 -13.18 0.86 -10.41
CA ILE A 188 -12.95 2.31 -10.50
C ILE A 188 -14.05 3.03 -9.73
N GLY A 189 -13.64 3.86 -8.78
CA GLY A 189 -14.56 4.66 -7.97
C GLY A 189 -14.32 6.17 -8.11
N ALA A 190 -15.28 6.94 -7.66
CA ALA A 190 -15.22 8.41 -7.65
C ALA A 190 -14.40 8.94 -6.46
N GLY A 191 -13.16 8.48 -6.33
CA GLY A 191 -12.25 8.79 -5.24
C GLY A 191 -12.32 7.77 -4.09
N THR A 192 -11.32 7.84 -3.19
CA THR A 192 -11.11 6.84 -2.13
C THR A 192 -12.26 6.77 -1.12
N GLU A 193 -12.89 7.90 -0.81
CA GLU A 193 -14.04 7.95 0.10
C GLU A 193 -15.22 7.10 -0.40
N TYR A 194 -15.51 7.14 -1.70
CA TYR A 194 -16.52 6.27 -2.31
C TYR A 194 -16.12 4.79 -2.24
N LEU A 195 -14.85 4.50 -2.49
CA LEU A 195 -14.32 3.12 -2.43
C LEU A 195 -14.39 2.56 -1.01
N TYR A 196 -14.11 3.35 0.03
CA TYR A 196 -14.26 2.89 1.43
C TYR A 196 -15.70 2.50 1.74
N GLY A 197 -16.68 3.27 1.27
CA GLY A 197 -18.10 2.91 1.40
C GLY A 197 -18.46 1.59 0.70
N ILE A 198 -17.91 1.34 -0.50
CA ILE A 198 -18.10 0.06 -1.21
C ILE A 198 -17.43 -1.10 -0.44
N LEU A 199 -16.23 -0.89 0.12
CA LEU A 199 -15.54 -1.92 0.88
C LEU A 199 -16.29 -2.29 2.16
N ILE A 200 -16.87 -1.33 2.86
CA ILE A 200 -17.71 -1.61 4.03
C ILE A 200 -18.92 -2.47 3.63
N GLN A 201 -19.58 -2.15 2.50
CA GLN A 201 -20.71 -2.94 2.01
C GLN A 201 -20.29 -4.37 1.59
N LEU A 202 -19.08 -4.52 1.05
CA LEU A 202 -18.55 -5.81 0.60
C LEU A 202 -18.10 -6.68 1.77
N LEU A 203 -17.34 -6.10 2.71
CA LEU A 203 -16.73 -6.83 3.81
C LEU A 203 -17.70 -7.10 4.96
N GLY A 204 -18.62 -6.16 5.21
CA GLY A 204 -19.67 -6.25 6.23
C GLY A 204 -19.67 -5.06 7.19
N PHE A 205 -20.87 -4.65 7.57
CA PHE A 205 -21.10 -3.57 8.56
C PHE A 205 -20.92 -4.06 10.01
N ASP A 206 -20.95 -5.36 10.21
CA ASP A 206 -20.74 -6.06 11.49
C ASP A 206 -19.27 -6.28 11.82
N LYS A 207 -18.39 -5.99 10.90
CA LYS A 207 -16.95 -6.12 11.08
C LYS A 207 -16.38 -5.02 11.94
N LYS A 208 -15.36 -5.36 12.71
CA LYS A 208 -14.57 -4.43 13.48
C LYS A 208 -13.40 -3.92 12.66
N TYR A 209 -13.48 -2.67 12.25
CA TYR A 209 -12.44 -1.99 11.48
C TYR A 209 -11.41 -1.35 12.40
N ALA A 210 -10.21 -1.14 11.89
CA ALA A 210 -9.19 -0.35 12.58
C ALA A 210 -8.35 0.44 11.60
N ILE A 211 -7.72 1.52 12.10
CA ILE A 211 -6.78 2.37 11.38
C ILE A 211 -5.52 2.59 12.23
N GLU A 212 -4.49 3.11 11.61
CA GLU A 212 -3.23 3.50 12.24
C GLU A 212 -3.40 4.69 13.21
N ASP A 213 -2.65 4.69 14.34
CA ASP A 213 -2.55 5.83 15.26
C ASP A 213 -1.07 6.11 15.60
N PRO A 214 -0.52 7.30 15.18
CA PRO A 214 -1.19 8.37 14.43
C PRO A 214 -1.49 7.98 12.99
N GLY A 215 -2.61 8.46 12.44
CA GLY A 215 -3.07 8.16 11.10
C GLY A 215 -3.95 9.25 10.49
N TYR A 216 -4.47 9.01 9.30
CA TYR A 216 -5.33 9.97 8.61
C TYR A 216 -6.75 9.94 9.19
N HIS A 217 -7.03 10.85 10.12
CA HIS A 217 -8.29 10.90 10.87
C HIS A 217 -9.57 10.95 10.00
N LYS A 218 -9.46 11.39 8.74
CA LYS A 218 -10.62 11.41 7.84
C LYS A 218 -11.15 10.00 7.56
N ILE A 219 -10.28 8.99 7.55
CA ILE A 219 -10.68 7.59 7.34
C ILE A 219 -11.64 7.15 8.47
N ALA A 220 -11.28 7.40 9.73
CA ALA A 220 -12.17 7.07 10.86
C ALA A 220 -13.52 7.77 10.77
N LYS A 221 -13.54 9.06 10.37
CA LYS A 221 -14.79 9.80 10.17
C LYS A 221 -15.68 9.16 9.11
N ILE A 222 -15.08 8.65 8.02
CA ILE A 222 -15.80 7.94 6.95
C ILE A 222 -16.39 6.63 7.49
N TYR A 223 -15.60 5.81 8.18
CA TYR A 223 -16.09 4.58 8.80
C TYR A 223 -17.23 4.85 9.78
N ASN A 224 -17.06 5.82 10.67
CA ASN A 224 -18.10 6.22 11.62
C ASN A 224 -19.38 6.72 10.93
N SER A 225 -19.28 7.42 9.78
CA SER A 225 -20.44 7.87 9.01
C SER A 225 -21.25 6.71 8.40
N HIS A 226 -20.63 5.56 8.24
CA HIS A 226 -21.26 4.31 7.82
C HIS A 226 -21.74 3.44 9.00
N ASN A 227 -21.64 3.93 10.24
CA ASN A 227 -22.00 3.22 11.47
C ASN A 227 -21.26 1.88 11.66
N VAL A 228 -20.00 1.81 11.23
CA VAL A 228 -19.13 0.67 11.53
C VAL A 228 -18.18 1.02 12.67
N ASP A 229 -17.90 0.02 13.51
CA ASP A 229 -16.94 0.16 14.61
C ASP A 229 -15.53 0.31 14.06
N CYS A 230 -14.83 1.38 14.46
CA CYS A 230 -13.48 1.69 13.97
C CYS A 230 -12.55 2.08 15.12
N ASP A 231 -11.62 1.19 15.43
CA ASP A 231 -10.60 1.38 16.46
C ASP A 231 -9.32 2.01 15.89
N TYR A 232 -8.50 2.49 16.81
CA TYR A 232 -7.15 2.99 16.53
C TYR A 232 -6.12 1.99 17.03
N ILE A 233 -5.10 1.69 16.20
CA ILE A 233 -4.01 0.76 16.52
C ILE A 233 -2.71 1.55 16.65
N ALA A 234 -2.08 1.48 17.81
CA ALA A 234 -0.83 2.17 18.05
C ALA A 234 0.29 1.66 17.16
N MET A 235 1.22 2.56 16.83
CA MET A 235 2.37 2.29 16.00
C MET A 235 3.67 2.24 16.82
N ASP A 236 4.65 1.56 16.27
CA ASP A 236 6.06 1.62 16.65
C ASP A 236 6.93 2.05 15.45
N ASP A 237 8.25 1.97 15.55
CA ASP A 237 9.17 2.37 14.47
C ASP A 237 9.05 1.51 13.19
N SER A 238 8.29 0.43 13.23
CA SER A 238 8.05 -0.50 12.12
C SER A 238 6.61 -0.48 11.58
N GLY A 239 5.76 0.39 12.09
CA GLY A 239 4.35 0.48 11.74
C GLY A 239 3.42 -0.01 12.84
N ILE A 240 2.23 -0.50 12.50
CA ILE A 240 1.22 -0.91 13.48
C ILE A 240 1.69 -2.09 14.35
N ARG A 241 1.20 -2.11 15.59
CA ARG A 241 1.45 -3.21 16.54
C ARG A 241 0.47 -4.35 16.30
N ILE A 242 0.99 -5.48 15.83
CA ILE A 242 0.15 -6.66 15.49
C ILE A 242 -0.57 -7.24 16.71
N SER A 243 0.06 -7.20 17.92
CA SER A 243 -0.56 -7.68 19.16
C SER A 243 -1.88 -6.98 19.47
N GLU A 244 -1.96 -5.66 19.21
CA GLU A 244 -3.19 -4.90 19.46
C GLU A 244 -4.34 -5.29 18.53
N LEU A 245 -4.04 -5.78 17.31
CA LEU A 245 -5.09 -6.28 16.40
C LEU A 245 -5.78 -7.53 16.99
N GLU A 246 -5.01 -8.40 17.65
CA GLU A 246 -5.54 -9.60 18.29
C GLU A 246 -6.28 -9.25 19.59
N GLU A 247 -5.69 -8.40 20.44
CA GLU A 247 -6.29 -7.96 21.70
C GLU A 247 -7.65 -7.26 21.51
N LYS A 248 -7.76 -6.47 20.45
CA LYS A 248 -8.97 -5.74 20.10
C LYS A 248 -9.94 -6.52 19.21
N ASN A 249 -9.61 -7.76 18.82
CA ASN A 249 -10.39 -8.60 17.92
C ASN A 249 -10.77 -7.87 16.62
N ILE A 250 -9.78 -7.29 15.92
CA ILE A 250 -9.98 -6.58 14.67
C ILE A 250 -10.21 -7.56 13.52
N ASP A 251 -11.18 -7.27 12.65
CA ASP A 251 -11.45 -8.01 11.43
C ASP A 251 -10.79 -7.36 10.21
N VAL A 252 -10.83 -6.03 10.12
CA VAL A 252 -10.32 -5.30 8.96
C VAL A 252 -9.40 -4.18 9.41
N ILE A 253 -8.15 -4.18 8.92
CA ILE A 253 -7.19 -3.12 9.18
C ILE A 253 -6.93 -2.29 7.92
N HIS A 254 -6.99 -0.98 8.03
CA HIS A 254 -6.71 -0.04 6.95
C HIS A 254 -5.38 0.68 7.25
N ILE A 255 -4.40 0.52 6.37
CA ILE A 255 -3.02 0.98 6.56
C ILE A 255 -2.42 1.56 5.29
N SER A 256 -1.34 2.32 5.45
CA SER A 256 -0.51 2.85 4.35
C SER A 256 0.94 2.37 4.49
N PRO A 257 1.25 1.11 4.15
CA PRO A 257 2.52 0.49 4.52
C PRO A 257 3.72 0.99 3.70
N SER A 258 3.50 1.58 2.53
CA SER A 258 4.56 2.09 1.67
C SER A 258 5.06 3.47 2.10
N HIS A 259 4.14 4.30 2.62
CA HIS A 259 4.43 5.65 3.09
C HIS A 259 3.35 6.08 4.08
N GLN A 260 3.54 5.75 5.34
CA GLN A 260 2.56 6.00 6.39
C GLN A 260 2.35 7.50 6.63
N PHE A 261 1.10 7.94 6.66
CA PHE A 261 0.76 9.32 7.00
C PHE A 261 0.30 9.44 8.46
N PRO A 262 0.86 10.39 9.26
CA PRO A 262 1.78 11.47 8.87
C PRO A 262 3.27 11.18 9.14
N THR A 263 3.63 10.00 9.62
CA THR A 263 4.98 9.71 10.14
C THR A 263 6.04 9.52 9.05
N GLY A 264 5.62 9.16 7.83
CA GLY A 264 6.54 8.81 6.75
C GLY A 264 7.22 7.44 6.91
N ILE A 265 6.80 6.64 7.90
CA ILE A 265 7.35 5.31 8.12
C ILE A 265 7.02 4.42 6.92
N THR A 266 8.02 3.73 6.39
CA THR A 266 7.83 2.60 5.48
C THR A 266 7.83 1.32 6.30
N MET A 267 6.75 0.55 6.22
CA MET A 267 6.63 -0.73 6.93
C MET A 267 7.65 -1.73 6.39
N PRO A 268 8.60 -2.21 7.22
CA PRO A 268 9.60 -3.17 6.78
C PRO A 268 8.98 -4.52 6.48
N ILE A 269 9.66 -5.31 5.64
CA ILE A 269 9.14 -6.58 5.13
C ILE A 269 8.79 -7.57 6.25
N GLY A 270 9.54 -7.61 7.35
CA GLY A 270 9.22 -8.45 8.51
C GLY A 270 7.83 -8.15 9.06
N ARG A 271 7.50 -6.87 9.30
CA ARG A 271 6.18 -6.45 9.79
C ARG A 271 5.06 -6.75 8.77
N ARG A 272 5.35 -6.66 7.46
CA ARG A 272 4.40 -7.04 6.41
C ARG A 272 4.03 -8.52 6.47
N TYR A 273 5.01 -9.40 6.67
CA TYR A 273 4.75 -10.83 6.86
C TYR A 273 4.02 -11.13 8.18
N GLU A 274 4.36 -10.45 9.28
CA GLU A 274 3.60 -10.58 10.53
C GLU A 274 2.12 -10.22 10.33
N LEU A 275 1.86 -9.14 9.59
CA LEU A 275 0.50 -8.68 9.31
C LEU A 275 -0.26 -9.65 8.40
N LEU A 276 0.37 -10.17 7.34
CA LEU A 276 -0.22 -11.22 6.50
C LEU A 276 -0.51 -12.48 7.33
N GLY A 277 0.40 -12.84 8.24
CA GLY A 277 0.19 -13.94 9.19
C GLY A 277 -0.98 -13.69 10.14
N TRP A 278 -1.19 -12.46 10.61
CA TRP A 278 -2.37 -12.11 11.37
C TRP A 278 -3.65 -12.30 10.54
N ALA A 279 -3.68 -11.81 9.30
CA ALA A 279 -4.84 -11.93 8.43
C ALA A 279 -5.15 -13.39 8.06
N SER A 280 -4.13 -14.24 7.95
CA SER A 280 -4.31 -15.67 7.60
C SER A 280 -4.98 -16.50 8.69
N LYS A 281 -4.94 -16.06 9.96
CA LYS A 281 -5.49 -16.80 11.11
C LYS A 281 -7.01 -16.90 11.12
N ALA A 282 -7.72 -16.03 10.37
CA ALA A 282 -9.17 -16.09 10.29
C ALA A 282 -9.67 -15.73 8.87
N PRO A 283 -10.68 -16.42 8.34
CA PRO A 283 -11.22 -16.15 7.02
C PRO A 283 -11.87 -14.76 6.92
N SER A 284 -12.37 -14.22 8.04
CA SER A 284 -13.00 -12.91 8.13
C SER A 284 -12.05 -11.73 8.12
N ARG A 285 -10.73 -11.95 8.29
CA ARG A 285 -9.74 -10.88 8.38
C ARG A 285 -9.27 -10.43 7.01
N TYR A 286 -9.18 -9.10 6.84
CA TYR A 286 -8.69 -8.45 5.63
C TYR A 286 -7.80 -7.26 5.96
N ILE A 287 -6.95 -6.90 5.02
CA ILE A 287 -6.07 -5.74 5.08
C ILE A 287 -6.45 -4.83 3.91
N ILE A 288 -6.72 -3.56 4.17
CA ILE A 288 -6.86 -2.53 3.15
C ILE A 288 -5.53 -1.79 3.09
N GLU A 289 -4.83 -1.91 1.97
CA GLU A 289 -3.58 -1.21 1.68
C GLU A 289 -3.89 0.05 0.87
N ASP A 290 -3.76 1.22 1.49
CA ASP A 290 -3.93 2.52 0.85
C ASP A 290 -2.58 3.07 0.40
N ASP A 291 -2.34 3.03 -0.90
CA ASP A 291 -1.11 3.44 -1.55
C ASP A 291 -1.34 4.74 -2.35
N TYR A 292 -1.43 5.85 -1.63
CA TYR A 292 -1.91 7.13 -2.13
C TYR A 292 -0.86 7.96 -2.89
N ASP A 293 0.45 7.63 -2.79
CA ASP A 293 1.53 8.47 -3.33
C ASP A 293 2.77 7.69 -3.82
N SER A 294 2.64 6.41 -4.09
CA SER A 294 3.76 5.52 -4.47
C SER A 294 4.48 5.91 -5.76
N GLU A 295 3.83 6.67 -6.63
CA GLU A 295 4.44 7.23 -7.84
C GLU A 295 5.49 8.30 -7.53
N PHE A 296 5.42 8.96 -6.36
CA PHE A 296 6.36 10.00 -5.96
C PHE A 296 7.59 9.39 -5.29
N ARG A 297 8.64 9.19 -6.08
CA ARG A 297 9.91 8.68 -5.58
C ARG A 297 11.07 9.56 -5.99
N LEU A 298 11.87 9.90 -5.01
CA LEU A 298 13.09 10.68 -5.24
C LEU A 298 14.27 9.78 -5.65
N THR A 299 14.28 8.52 -5.23
CA THR A 299 15.35 7.57 -5.52
C THR A 299 14.85 6.13 -5.46
N GLY A 300 15.45 5.23 -6.28
CA GLY A 300 15.20 3.80 -6.26
C GLY A 300 13.92 3.34 -6.99
N GLN A 301 13.69 2.04 -6.96
CA GLN A 301 12.47 1.41 -7.47
C GLN A 301 11.32 1.54 -6.46
N PRO A 302 10.06 1.44 -6.90
CA PRO A 302 8.92 1.35 -6.01
C PRO A 302 9.10 0.21 -5.00
N ILE A 303 8.75 0.46 -3.73
CA ILE A 303 8.72 -0.59 -2.71
C ILE A 303 7.60 -1.54 -3.10
N PRO A 304 7.84 -2.87 -3.11
CA PRO A 304 6.77 -3.83 -3.37
C PRO A 304 5.58 -3.59 -2.45
N THR A 305 4.38 -3.62 -3.00
CA THR A 305 3.16 -3.46 -2.21
C THR A 305 2.95 -4.67 -1.30
N LEU A 306 2.16 -4.53 -0.24
CA LEU A 306 1.78 -5.65 0.60
C LEU A 306 0.99 -6.68 -0.22
N GLN A 307 0.12 -6.20 -1.12
CA GLN A 307 -0.65 -7.03 -2.04
C GLN A 307 0.25 -7.89 -2.95
N SER A 308 1.41 -7.36 -3.40
CA SER A 308 2.32 -8.11 -4.30
C SER A 308 2.97 -9.34 -3.65
N ILE A 309 3.00 -9.41 -2.33
CA ILE A 309 3.54 -10.54 -1.56
C ILE A 309 2.45 -11.36 -0.88
N ASP A 310 1.18 -10.99 -1.05
CA ASP A 310 0.04 -11.71 -0.51
C ASP A 310 -0.32 -12.90 -1.43
N VAL A 311 -0.18 -14.12 -0.89
CA VAL A 311 -0.54 -15.37 -1.58
C VAL A 311 -1.89 -15.92 -1.12
N LEU A 312 -2.54 -15.27 -0.15
CA LEU A 312 -3.78 -15.74 0.48
C LEU A 312 -5.01 -14.89 0.14
N GLU A 313 -4.85 -13.91 -0.74
CA GLU A 313 -5.92 -12.99 -1.17
C GLU A 313 -6.59 -12.24 0.00
N LYS A 314 -5.77 -11.81 0.96
CA LYS A 314 -6.20 -11.07 2.16
C LYS A 314 -6.04 -9.56 2.04
N VAL A 315 -5.30 -9.08 1.03
CA VAL A 315 -5.00 -7.67 0.85
C VAL A 315 -5.85 -7.08 -0.27
N ILE A 316 -6.57 -6.02 0.06
CA ILE A 316 -7.30 -5.18 -0.88
C ILE A 316 -6.47 -3.92 -1.10
N TYR A 317 -5.92 -3.77 -2.30
CA TYR A 317 -5.07 -2.64 -2.67
C TYR A 317 -5.92 -1.48 -3.20
N ILE A 318 -5.68 -0.29 -2.68
CA ILE A 318 -6.30 0.96 -3.14
C ILE A 318 -5.21 1.92 -3.58
N ASN A 319 -5.43 2.59 -4.71
CA ASN A 319 -4.60 3.69 -5.21
C ASN A 319 -5.50 4.83 -5.71
N THR A 320 -4.90 6.01 -5.92
CA THR A 320 -5.61 7.18 -6.44
C THR A 320 -4.71 8.03 -7.32
N PHE A 321 -5.25 8.53 -8.41
CA PHE A 321 -4.57 9.52 -9.27
C PHE A 321 -4.73 10.98 -8.77
N THR A 322 -5.40 11.18 -7.65
CA THR A 322 -5.62 12.51 -7.07
C THR A 322 -4.32 13.25 -6.74
N LYS A 323 -3.27 12.51 -6.34
CA LYS A 323 -1.97 13.10 -6.01
C LYS A 323 -1.08 13.26 -7.23
N THR A 324 -1.13 12.31 -8.16
CA THR A 324 -0.24 12.25 -9.33
C THR A 324 -0.71 13.13 -10.49
N LEU A 325 -2.01 13.32 -10.66
CA LEU A 325 -2.56 14.17 -11.73
C LEU A 325 -3.02 15.52 -11.20
N ALA A 326 -4.10 15.56 -10.46
CA ALA A 326 -4.63 16.77 -9.84
C ALA A 326 -5.61 16.41 -8.73
N SER A 327 -5.71 17.23 -7.70
CA SER A 327 -6.61 17.02 -6.57
C SER A 327 -8.10 16.97 -6.95
N THR A 328 -8.44 17.49 -8.13
CA THR A 328 -9.80 17.47 -8.71
C THR A 328 -10.11 16.22 -9.52
N VAL A 329 -9.11 15.41 -9.87
CA VAL A 329 -9.31 14.09 -10.48
C VAL A 329 -9.77 13.10 -9.40
N ARG A 330 -10.91 12.47 -9.64
CA ARG A 330 -11.55 11.58 -8.68
C ARG A 330 -11.60 10.14 -9.21
N ILE A 331 -10.40 9.56 -9.37
CA ILE A 331 -10.18 8.15 -9.76
C ILE A 331 -9.12 7.60 -8.84
#